data_b7b20e4ff165a323fc82f28304eba5e8
#
_entry.id   b7b20e4ff165a323fc82f28304eba5e8
#
_cell.length_a   1.000
_cell.length_b   1.000
_cell.length_c   1.000
_cell.angle_alpha   90.00
_cell.angle_beta   90.00
_cell.angle_gamma   90.00
#
_symmetry.space_group_name_H-M   'P 1'
#
loop_
_entity.id
_entity.type
_entity.pdbx_description
1 polymer ?
#
loop_
_entity_poly.entity_id
_entity_poly.type
_entity_poly.pdbx_seq_one_letter_code
_entity_poly.pdbx_strand_id
1 'polypeptide(L)'
;LNAGLGNAGVTTMQILVPLVMTFGLFGALSGDPMLLESTSGTLVGTIPAGSETWISNAGFVWLILLVPLAIAGWFGMNNIRTDEVTPHIAGGTLGAFARISAMLLTGFAVAVIALFFILPEPTGLGLPPWTKWFILLAAIAATVLGLYYVCFFVRGNLKRQYGIFKDKHTWVMSVIYTMTFGSFIGYSAAFPLAIKVVFGFQHVEVDGVMTHDTLNPNGPSALMYAWMGPFIGALIRPIGGWISDKVGGAKVTMVVTIIMILSALGVSYFMQAAYSSATPEDYFVPFFLLFLVLFAGTGIGNGS
;
A
#
# COMPACT_ATOMS: atom_id res chain seq x y z
N LEU A 1 -5.26 17.97 -7.71
CA LEU A 1 -3.97 17.95 -8.40
C LEU A 1 -2.84 17.49 -7.45
N ASN A 2 -2.66 18.14 -6.30
CA ASN A 2 -1.57 17.82 -5.35
C ASN A 2 -1.61 16.37 -4.86
N ALA A 3 -2.80 15.84 -4.54
CA ALA A 3 -2.95 14.44 -4.11
C ALA A 3 -2.60 13.45 -5.23
N GLY A 4 -2.93 13.76 -6.48
CA GLY A 4 -2.55 12.95 -7.64
C GLY A 4 -1.04 12.94 -7.86
N LEU A 5 -0.40 14.11 -7.81
CA LEU A 5 1.06 14.23 -7.95
C LEU A 5 1.81 13.53 -6.81
N GLY A 6 1.33 13.65 -5.57
CA GLY A 6 1.92 12.96 -4.42
C GLY A 6 1.91 11.44 -4.58
N ASN A 7 0.84 10.88 -5.13
CA ASN A 7 0.76 9.43 -5.34
C ASN A 7 1.53 8.93 -6.58
N ALA A 8 1.90 9.80 -7.50
CA ALA A 8 2.82 9.45 -8.57
C ALA A 8 4.19 8.98 -8.04
N GLY A 9 4.54 9.37 -6.81
CA GLY A 9 5.73 8.86 -6.12
C GLY A 9 5.75 7.35 -5.97
N VAL A 10 4.62 6.70 -5.74
CA VAL A 10 4.53 5.22 -5.67
C VAL A 10 4.96 4.60 -6.99
N THR A 11 4.45 5.11 -8.11
CA THR A 11 4.83 4.66 -9.46
C THR A 11 6.29 4.88 -9.75
N THR A 12 6.80 6.08 -9.45
CA THR A 12 8.21 6.44 -9.65
C THR A 12 9.11 5.47 -8.90
N MET A 13 8.76 5.11 -7.66
CA MET A 13 9.54 4.17 -6.86
C MET A 13 9.47 2.74 -7.37
N GLN A 14 8.34 2.27 -7.86
CA GLN A 14 8.24 0.95 -8.48
C GLN A 14 9.10 0.83 -9.76
N ILE A 15 9.38 1.94 -10.44
CA ILE A 15 10.29 1.98 -11.59
C ILE A 15 11.75 2.10 -11.15
N LEU A 16 12.03 2.99 -10.19
CA LEU A 16 13.41 3.33 -9.79
C LEU A 16 14.03 2.27 -8.86
N VAL A 17 13.28 1.71 -7.94
CA VAL A 17 13.81 0.77 -6.95
C VAL A 17 14.50 -0.44 -7.59
N PRO A 18 13.93 -1.12 -8.58
CA PRO A 18 14.60 -2.24 -9.23
C PRO A 18 15.95 -1.85 -9.87
N LEU A 19 16.02 -0.64 -10.44
CA LEU A 19 17.27 -0.14 -11.03
C LEU A 19 18.31 0.18 -9.95
N VAL A 20 17.89 0.84 -8.88
CA VAL A 20 18.79 1.22 -7.78
C VAL A 20 19.33 0.00 -7.05
N MET A 21 18.56 -1.08 -6.98
CA MET A 21 19.00 -2.34 -6.36
C MET A 21 20.14 -3.03 -7.12
N THR A 22 20.32 -2.75 -8.41
CA THR A 22 21.42 -3.34 -9.22
C THR A 22 22.73 -2.55 -9.15
N PHE A 23 22.75 -1.42 -8.45
CA PHE A 23 23.96 -0.60 -8.31
C PHE A 23 24.47 -0.60 -6.87
N GLY A 24 25.76 -0.81 -6.69
CA GLY A 24 26.43 -0.69 -5.39
C GLY A 24 26.62 0.77 -4.93
N LEU A 25 25.56 1.60 -5.00
CA LEU A 25 25.61 3.06 -4.80
C LEU A 25 26.06 3.50 -3.42
N PHE A 26 25.78 2.72 -2.40
CA PHE A 26 26.02 3.09 -1.00
C PHE A 26 27.21 2.33 -0.38
N GLY A 27 28.00 1.62 -1.21
CA GLY A 27 29.20 0.91 -0.77
C GLY A 27 28.96 -0.02 0.42
N ALA A 28 29.76 0.13 1.46
CA ALA A 28 29.65 -0.71 2.67
C ALA A 28 28.28 -0.66 3.39
N LEU A 29 27.50 0.38 3.19
CA LEU A 29 26.14 0.47 3.77
C LEU A 29 25.15 -0.45 3.06
N SER A 30 25.42 -0.84 1.83
CA SER A 30 24.55 -1.71 1.05
C SER A 30 24.56 -3.17 1.55
N GLY A 31 25.59 -3.56 2.30
CA GLY A 31 25.80 -4.94 2.74
C GLY A 31 26.23 -5.86 1.59
N ASP A 32 26.15 -7.16 1.82
CA ASP A 32 26.50 -8.16 0.81
C ASP A 32 25.42 -8.25 -0.26
N PRO A 33 25.79 -8.37 -1.56
CA PRO A 33 24.82 -8.52 -2.63
C PRO A 33 24.16 -9.89 -2.60
N MET A 34 22.90 -9.92 -2.99
CA MET A 34 22.19 -11.17 -3.29
C MET A 34 22.17 -11.40 -4.80
N LEU A 35 22.33 -12.66 -5.22
CA LEU A 35 22.22 -13.02 -6.63
C LEU A 35 20.76 -13.17 -7.02
N LEU A 36 20.41 -12.56 -8.17
CA LEU A 36 19.06 -12.69 -8.73
C LEU A 36 18.88 -14.11 -9.30
N GLU A 37 17.90 -14.85 -8.82
CA GLU A 37 17.65 -16.24 -9.23
C GLU A 37 17.15 -16.38 -10.68
N SER A 38 16.42 -15.38 -11.19
CA SER A 38 15.83 -15.39 -12.53
C SER A 38 15.96 -14.05 -13.21
N THR A 39 16.01 -14.05 -14.55
CA THR A 39 15.99 -12.82 -15.36
C THR A 39 14.70 -12.03 -15.08
N SER A 40 14.83 -10.75 -14.78
CA SER A 40 13.71 -9.88 -14.46
C SER A 40 13.60 -8.75 -15.49
N GLY A 41 12.44 -8.66 -16.15
CA GLY A 41 12.12 -7.54 -17.04
C GLY A 41 11.73 -6.30 -16.25
N THR A 42 12.27 -5.14 -16.64
CA THR A 42 11.90 -3.83 -16.10
C THR A 42 11.47 -2.92 -17.24
N LEU A 43 10.89 -1.76 -16.92
CA LEU A 43 10.52 -0.77 -17.93
C LEU A 43 11.72 -0.28 -18.78
N VAL A 44 12.94 -0.30 -18.22
CA VAL A 44 14.15 0.26 -18.85
C VAL A 44 15.00 -0.84 -19.51
N GLY A 45 14.68 -2.11 -19.28
CA GLY A 45 15.42 -3.24 -19.81
C GLY A 45 15.29 -4.50 -18.95
N THR A 46 16.15 -5.48 -19.22
CA THR A 46 16.16 -6.74 -18.47
C THR A 46 17.38 -6.81 -17.55
N ILE A 47 17.17 -7.29 -16.33
CA ILE A 47 18.23 -7.63 -15.38
C ILE A 47 18.44 -9.14 -15.51
N PRO A 48 19.64 -9.60 -15.96
CA PRO A 48 19.91 -11.01 -16.14
C PRO A 48 19.89 -11.78 -14.82
N ALA A 49 19.56 -13.05 -14.88
CA ALA A 49 19.78 -13.97 -13.76
C ALA A 49 21.29 -14.01 -13.40
N GLY A 50 21.59 -14.14 -12.11
CA GLY A 50 22.95 -14.10 -11.59
C GLY A 50 23.50 -12.68 -11.39
N SER A 51 22.74 -11.61 -11.70
CA SER A 51 23.13 -10.24 -11.38
C SER A 51 23.13 -10.03 -9.87
N GLU A 52 24.15 -9.29 -9.39
CA GLU A 52 24.20 -8.86 -7.99
C GLU A 52 23.14 -7.79 -7.72
N THR A 53 22.41 -7.95 -6.61
CA THR A 53 21.37 -7.01 -6.18
C THR A 53 21.51 -6.67 -4.71
N TRP A 54 21.39 -5.38 -4.38
CA TRP A 54 21.44 -4.84 -3.02
C TRP A 54 20.05 -4.38 -2.60
N ILE A 55 19.30 -5.22 -1.92
CA ILE A 55 17.93 -4.93 -1.49
C ILE A 55 17.87 -3.70 -0.58
N SER A 56 18.88 -3.50 0.27
CA SER A 56 19.02 -2.33 1.17
C SER A 56 19.00 -0.99 0.44
N ASN A 57 19.43 -0.95 -0.83
CA ASN A 57 19.43 0.26 -1.64
C ASN A 57 18.01 0.78 -1.91
N ALA A 58 17.00 -0.10 -1.87
CA ALA A 58 15.60 0.30 -1.96
C ALA A 58 15.18 1.26 -0.81
N GLY A 59 15.79 1.11 0.36
CA GLY A 59 15.60 2.02 1.48
C GLY A 59 16.52 3.25 1.42
N PHE A 60 17.78 3.06 1.10
CA PHE A 60 18.78 4.14 1.11
C PHE A 60 18.55 5.18 0.03
N VAL A 61 17.95 4.85 -1.10
CA VAL A 61 17.60 5.82 -2.16
C VAL A 61 16.73 6.96 -1.62
N TRP A 62 15.90 6.69 -0.62
CA TRP A 62 15.07 7.71 -0.01
C TRP A 62 15.86 8.76 0.77
N LEU A 63 17.04 8.43 1.30
CA LEU A 63 17.88 9.38 2.02
C LEU A 63 18.35 10.51 1.12
N ILE A 64 18.64 10.23 -0.16
CA ILE A 64 19.04 11.22 -1.15
C ILE A 64 17.95 12.29 -1.32
N LEU A 65 16.68 11.89 -1.19
CA LEU A 65 15.54 12.79 -1.34
C LEU A 65 15.13 13.43 -0.01
N LEU A 66 15.03 12.62 1.06
CA LEU A 66 14.50 13.06 2.35
C LEU A 66 15.41 14.03 3.09
N VAL A 67 16.74 13.83 3.00
CA VAL A 67 17.69 14.74 3.69
C VAL A 67 17.64 16.15 3.12
N PRO A 68 17.76 16.37 1.80
CA PRO A 68 17.63 17.72 1.23
C PRO A 68 16.24 18.33 1.49
N LEU A 69 15.17 17.54 1.40
CA LEU A 69 13.80 18.01 1.69
C LEU A 69 13.64 18.41 3.16
N ALA A 70 14.22 17.66 4.09
CA ALA A 70 14.20 18.01 5.50
C ALA A 70 14.94 19.34 5.77
N ILE A 71 16.11 19.51 5.14
CA ILE A 71 16.87 20.75 5.21
C ILE A 71 16.08 21.92 4.59
N ALA A 72 15.54 21.72 3.39
CA ALA A 72 14.71 22.72 2.73
C ALA A 72 13.46 23.08 3.55
N GLY A 73 12.82 22.08 4.17
CA GLY A 73 11.69 22.29 5.06
C GLY A 73 12.07 23.09 6.31
N TRP A 74 13.22 22.76 6.91
CA TRP A 74 13.69 23.45 8.10
C TRP A 74 13.96 24.95 7.85
N PHE A 75 14.56 25.29 6.73
CA PHE A 75 14.91 26.69 6.42
C PHE A 75 13.84 27.43 5.61
N GLY A 76 12.99 26.72 4.86
CA GLY A 76 12.02 27.32 3.94
C GLY A 76 10.59 27.39 4.49
N MET A 77 10.25 26.61 5.52
CA MET A 77 8.91 26.64 6.09
C MET A 77 8.82 27.65 7.22
N ASN A 78 7.82 28.52 7.15
CA ASN A 78 7.47 29.46 8.21
C ASN A 78 6.34 28.88 9.08
N ASN A 79 6.47 29.01 10.39
CA ASN A 79 5.39 28.66 11.29
C ASN A 79 4.22 29.64 11.14
N ILE A 80 3.00 29.10 11.10
CA ILE A 80 1.79 29.92 11.22
C ILE A 80 1.83 30.61 12.57
N ARG A 81 1.42 31.88 12.66
CA ARG A 81 1.38 32.65 13.90
C ARG A 81 0.59 31.88 14.96
N THR A 82 1.23 31.65 16.08
CA THR A 82 0.71 30.83 17.19
C THR A 82 -0.57 31.37 17.81
N ASP A 83 -0.79 32.68 17.69
CA ASP A 83 -1.93 33.38 18.29
C ASP A 83 -3.28 33.00 17.66
N GLU A 84 -3.26 32.51 16.41
CA GLU A 84 -4.47 32.15 15.68
C GLU A 84 -4.83 30.64 15.75
N VAL A 85 -3.88 29.76 16.05
CA VAL A 85 -4.05 28.32 15.79
C VAL A 85 -3.80 27.41 16.99
N THR A 86 -3.08 27.85 18.03
CA THR A 86 -2.68 26.92 19.10
C THR A 86 -3.45 27.14 20.41
N PRO A 87 -4.33 26.20 20.78
CA PRO A 87 -4.62 26.03 22.20
C PRO A 87 -3.33 25.65 22.93
N HIS A 88 -3.07 26.25 24.08
CA HIS A 88 -1.96 25.92 24.94
C HIS A 88 -1.88 24.39 25.14
N ILE A 89 -0.86 23.75 24.57
CA ILE A 89 -0.63 22.33 24.75
C ILE A 89 0.07 22.14 26.08
N ALA A 90 -0.60 21.54 27.06
CA ALA A 90 0.00 21.23 28.35
C ALA A 90 1.25 20.34 28.15
N GLY A 91 2.38 20.78 28.67
CA GLY A 91 3.68 20.10 28.53
C GLY A 91 4.49 20.50 27.29
N GLY A 92 4.06 21.53 26.55
CA GLY A 92 4.79 22.06 25.39
C GLY A 92 5.00 21.04 24.27
N THR A 93 6.03 21.28 23.46
CA THR A 93 6.37 20.42 22.29
C THR A 93 6.71 18.99 22.68
N LEU A 94 7.43 18.80 23.80
CA LEU A 94 7.79 17.47 24.28
C LEU A 94 6.56 16.68 24.74
N GLY A 95 5.62 17.34 25.43
CA GLY A 95 4.36 16.72 25.81
C GLY A 95 3.48 16.33 24.61
N ALA A 96 3.45 17.14 23.56
CA ALA A 96 2.76 16.82 22.31
C ALA A 96 3.40 15.60 21.63
N PHE A 97 4.73 15.60 21.52
CA PHE A 97 5.48 14.48 20.96
C PHE A 97 5.24 13.18 21.72
N ALA A 98 5.34 13.20 23.04
CA ALA A 98 5.10 12.01 23.88
C ALA A 98 3.69 11.44 23.69
N ARG A 99 2.68 12.29 23.53
CA ARG A 99 1.29 11.86 23.30
C ARG A 99 1.08 11.24 21.93
N ILE A 100 1.62 11.87 20.89
CA ILE A 100 1.56 11.31 19.52
C ILE A 100 2.30 9.97 19.48
N SER A 101 3.48 9.90 20.10
CA SER A 101 4.26 8.67 20.20
C SER A 101 3.50 7.57 20.95
N ALA A 102 2.83 7.89 22.06
CA ALA A 102 2.01 6.91 22.78
C ALA A 102 0.86 6.36 21.93
N MET A 103 0.21 7.20 21.12
CA MET A 103 -0.84 6.76 20.19
C MET A 103 -0.29 5.84 19.10
N LEU A 104 0.83 6.21 18.49
CA LEU A 104 1.49 5.40 17.45
C LEU A 104 1.98 4.07 18.01
N LEU A 105 2.64 4.08 19.17
CA LEU A 105 3.14 2.87 19.82
C LEU A 105 2.02 1.92 20.23
N THR A 106 0.85 2.42 20.63
CA THR A 106 -0.32 1.57 20.91
C THR A 106 -0.75 0.79 19.67
N GLY A 107 -0.91 1.45 18.52
CA GLY A 107 -1.24 0.78 17.26
C GLY A 107 -0.16 -0.21 16.83
N PHE A 108 1.10 0.18 16.96
CA PHE A 108 2.25 -0.67 16.61
C PHE A 108 2.32 -1.94 17.47
N ALA A 109 2.12 -1.81 18.79
CA ALA A 109 2.14 -2.94 19.71
C ALA A 109 1.03 -3.96 19.36
N VAL A 110 -0.18 -3.48 19.09
CA VAL A 110 -1.28 -4.37 18.68
C VAL A 110 -0.99 -5.05 17.35
N ALA A 111 -0.41 -4.31 16.37
CA ALA A 111 -0.04 -4.88 15.07
C ALA A 111 1.04 -5.97 15.20
N VAL A 112 2.07 -5.75 16.01
CA VAL A 112 3.15 -6.73 16.26
C VAL A 112 2.59 -7.99 16.93
N ILE A 113 1.73 -7.82 17.93
CA ILE A 113 1.08 -8.96 18.61
C ILE A 113 0.20 -9.73 17.62
N ALA A 114 -0.61 -9.04 16.81
CA ALA A 114 -1.46 -9.69 15.80
C ALA A 114 -0.64 -10.43 14.75
N LEU A 115 0.48 -9.85 14.29
CA LEU A 115 1.39 -10.51 13.36
C LEU A 115 1.96 -11.80 13.95
N PHE A 116 2.39 -11.80 15.21
CA PHE A 116 2.88 -13.01 15.87
C PHE A 116 1.86 -14.14 15.87
N PHE A 117 0.56 -13.82 16.01
CA PHE A 117 -0.50 -14.82 15.93
C PHE A 117 -0.80 -15.30 14.49
N ILE A 118 -0.53 -14.47 13.47
CA ILE A 118 -0.86 -14.77 12.07
C ILE A 118 0.27 -15.50 11.35
N LEU A 119 1.53 -15.24 11.72
CA LEU A 119 2.69 -15.79 11.06
C LEU A 119 2.85 -17.29 11.31
N PRO A 120 3.39 -18.05 10.32
CA PRO A 120 3.70 -19.46 10.48
C PRO A 120 4.91 -19.68 11.43
N GLU A 121 5.03 -20.88 11.96
CA GLU A 121 6.24 -21.27 12.67
C GLU A 121 7.50 -21.22 11.76
N PRO A 122 8.67 -20.88 12.27
CA PRO A 122 9.02 -20.56 13.67
C PRO A 122 8.82 -19.11 14.06
N THR A 123 8.41 -18.21 13.16
CA THR A 123 8.30 -16.76 13.40
C THR A 123 7.01 -16.37 14.13
N GLY A 124 6.02 -17.25 14.15
CA GLY A 124 4.75 -17.05 14.82
C GLY A 124 4.16 -18.35 15.35
N LEU A 125 2.86 -18.36 15.68
CA LEU A 125 2.17 -19.49 16.29
C LEU A 125 1.62 -20.53 15.28
N GLY A 126 1.76 -20.29 13.98
CA GLY A 126 1.31 -21.27 12.95
C GLY A 126 -0.17 -21.64 13.02
N LEU A 127 -1.05 -20.74 13.47
CA LEU A 127 -2.46 -21.04 13.66
C LEU A 127 -3.17 -21.35 12.32
N PRO A 128 -4.26 -22.14 12.36
CA PRO A 128 -5.02 -22.50 11.18
C PRO A 128 -5.51 -21.27 10.38
N PRO A 129 -5.59 -21.32 9.04
CA PRO A 129 -5.95 -20.17 8.20
C PRO A 129 -7.26 -19.48 8.54
N TRP A 130 -8.28 -20.25 9.01
CA TRP A 130 -9.58 -19.69 9.38
C TRP A 130 -9.53 -18.78 10.63
N THR A 131 -8.54 -18.96 11.51
CA THR A 131 -8.37 -18.11 12.71
C THR A 131 -7.85 -16.72 12.38
N LYS A 132 -7.20 -16.52 11.21
CA LYS A 132 -6.61 -15.25 10.80
C LYS A 132 -7.62 -14.11 10.75
N TRP A 133 -8.85 -14.40 10.33
CA TRP A 133 -9.93 -13.40 10.30
C TRP A 133 -10.35 -12.94 11.70
N PHE A 134 -10.44 -13.87 12.65
CA PHE A 134 -10.75 -13.53 14.03
C PHE A 134 -9.65 -12.72 14.69
N ILE A 135 -8.37 -13.06 14.42
CA ILE A 135 -7.22 -12.33 14.93
C ILE A 135 -7.22 -10.89 14.34
N LEU A 136 -7.49 -10.75 13.05
CA LEU A 136 -7.56 -9.45 12.40
C LEU A 136 -8.68 -8.57 13.01
N LEU A 137 -9.87 -9.11 13.18
CA LEU A 137 -10.98 -8.40 13.81
C LEU A 137 -10.69 -8.04 15.28
N ALA A 138 -10.08 -8.97 16.02
CA ALA A 138 -9.65 -8.73 17.40
C ALA A 138 -8.57 -7.63 17.46
N ALA A 139 -7.61 -7.62 16.53
CA ALA A 139 -6.58 -6.58 16.44
C ALA A 139 -7.17 -5.21 16.11
N ILE A 140 -8.13 -5.13 15.21
CA ILE A 140 -8.86 -3.89 14.91
C ILE A 140 -9.59 -3.40 16.15
N ALA A 141 -10.35 -4.27 16.82
CA ALA A 141 -11.06 -3.92 18.05
C ALA A 141 -10.10 -3.48 19.17
N ALA A 142 -9.00 -4.21 19.36
CA ALA A 142 -7.97 -3.86 20.35
C ALA A 142 -7.28 -2.51 20.04
N THR A 143 -7.03 -2.22 18.76
CA THR A 143 -6.48 -0.92 18.34
C THR A 143 -7.45 0.21 18.65
N VAL A 144 -8.72 0.05 18.29
CA VAL A 144 -9.76 1.06 18.55
C VAL A 144 -9.93 1.30 20.05
N LEU A 145 -10.01 0.25 20.85
CA LEU A 145 -10.12 0.34 22.30
C LEU A 145 -8.86 0.94 22.93
N GLY A 146 -7.67 0.49 22.50
CA GLY A 146 -6.38 1.00 22.99
C GLY A 146 -6.24 2.49 22.70
N LEU A 147 -6.55 2.92 21.50
CA LEU A 147 -6.57 4.34 21.14
C LEU A 147 -7.61 5.13 21.94
N TYR A 148 -8.80 4.57 22.16
CA TYR A 148 -9.82 5.21 22.98
C TYR A 148 -9.34 5.45 24.42
N TYR A 149 -8.68 4.47 25.04
CA TYR A 149 -8.13 4.61 26.39
C TYR A 149 -6.93 5.58 26.42
N VAL A 150 -5.99 5.47 25.50
CA VAL A 150 -4.86 6.42 25.39
C VAL A 150 -5.37 7.83 25.18
N CYS A 151 -6.37 7.99 24.34
CA CYS A 151 -7.03 9.26 24.09
C CYS A 151 -7.75 9.80 25.34
N PHE A 152 -8.27 8.95 26.21
CA PHE A 152 -8.86 9.37 27.48
C PHE A 152 -7.86 10.11 28.38
N PHE A 153 -6.63 9.60 28.47
CA PHE A 153 -5.55 10.26 29.23
C PHE A 153 -5.06 11.57 28.58
N VAL A 154 -5.23 11.70 27.26
CA VAL A 154 -4.83 12.88 26.47
C VAL A 154 -5.95 13.93 26.36
N ARG A 155 -7.14 13.62 26.88
CA ARG A 155 -8.43 14.26 26.62
C ARG A 155 -8.51 15.76 26.93
N GLY A 156 -7.71 16.26 27.87
CA GLY A 156 -7.81 17.67 28.30
C GLY A 156 -7.64 18.68 27.17
N ASN A 157 -6.70 18.43 26.26
CA ASN A 157 -6.35 19.35 25.17
C ASN A 157 -7.00 18.99 23.82
N LEU A 158 -7.53 17.78 23.68
CA LEU A 158 -8.10 17.26 22.43
C LEU A 158 -9.63 17.21 22.46
N LYS A 159 -10.28 17.66 23.53
CA LYS A 159 -11.73 17.58 23.71
C LYS A 159 -12.50 18.20 22.54
N ARG A 160 -11.99 19.27 21.96
CA ARG A 160 -12.59 19.96 20.82
C ARG A 160 -12.48 19.15 19.53
N GLN A 161 -11.32 18.50 19.31
CA GLN A 161 -11.08 17.62 18.16
C GLN A 161 -11.89 16.32 18.26
N TYR A 162 -12.13 15.81 19.48
CA TYR A 162 -13.01 14.64 19.68
C TYR A 162 -14.48 14.90 19.38
N GLY A 163 -14.89 16.16 19.28
CA GLY A 163 -16.22 16.53 18.80
C GLY A 163 -16.53 15.99 17.39
N ILE A 164 -15.48 15.83 16.56
CA ILE A 164 -15.60 15.32 15.19
C ILE A 164 -16.16 13.89 15.14
N PHE A 165 -15.87 13.05 16.15
CA PHE A 165 -16.39 11.67 16.22
C PHE A 165 -17.89 11.58 16.50
N LYS A 166 -18.53 12.68 16.91
CA LYS A 166 -20.00 12.77 17.10
C LYS A 166 -20.72 13.03 15.79
N ASP A 167 -19.99 13.51 14.77
CA ASP A 167 -20.57 13.77 13.46
C ASP A 167 -20.61 12.49 12.62
N LYS A 168 -21.80 12.10 12.18
CA LYS A 168 -22.04 10.95 11.31
C LYS A 168 -21.25 11.04 9.99
N HIS A 169 -21.06 12.25 9.46
CA HIS A 169 -20.32 12.45 8.21
C HIS A 169 -18.84 12.07 8.35
N THR A 170 -18.24 12.27 9.51
CA THR A 170 -16.87 11.83 9.78
C THR A 170 -16.70 10.32 9.58
N TRP A 171 -17.65 9.53 10.09
CA TRP A 171 -17.61 8.08 9.94
C TRP A 171 -17.84 7.63 8.50
N VAL A 172 -18.83 8.23 7.83
CA VAL A 172 -19.10 7.94 6.41
C VAL A 172 -17.88 8.26 5.56
N MET A 173 -17.28 9.44 5.73
CA MET A 173 -16.09 9.85 4.99
C MET A 173 -14.88 8.97 5.32
N SER A 174 -14.72 8.56 6.57
CA SER A 174 -13.64 7.64 6.96
C SER A 174 -13.78 6.26 6.29
N VAL A 175 -14.99 5.72 6.18
CA VAL A 175 -15.25 4.46 5.48
C VAL A 175 -14.96 4.61 3.99
N ILE A 176 -15.46 5.67 3.35
CA ILE A 176 -15.22 5.94 1.93
C ILE A 176 -13.71 6.10 1.67
N TYR A 177 -13.01 6.84 2.50
CA TYR A 177 -11.57 7.04 2.36
C TYR A 177 -10.78 5.74 2.57
N THR A 178 -11.16 4.93 3.55
CA THR A 178 -10.56 3.61 3.77
C THR A 178 -10.79 2.70 2.56
N MET A 179 -12.00 2.73 1.98
CA MET A 179 -12.32 1.95 0.78
C MET A 179 -11.49 2.42 -0.43
N THR A 180 -11.43 3.71 -0.69
CA THR A 180 -10.76 4.23 -1.90
C THR A 180 -9.25 4.28 -1.75
N PHE A 181 -8.74 4.92 -0.71
CA PHE A 181 -7.30 5.09 -0.49
C PHE A 181 -6.64 3.83 0.09
N GLY A 182 -7.29 3.16 1.04
CA GLY A 182 -6.82 1.90 1.58
C GLY A 182 -6.72 0.82 0.50
N SER A 183 -7.71 0.74 -0.40
CA SER A 183 -7.67 -0.16 -1.56
C SER A 183 -6.52 0.20 -2.51
N PHE A 184 -6.27 1.50 -2.77
CA PHE A 184 -5.15 1.92 -3.59
C PHE A 184 -3.81 1.41 -3.04
N ILE A 185 -3.56 1.57 -1.75
CA ILE A 185 -2.34 1.09 -1.10
C ILE A 185 -2.27 -0.43 -1.11
N GLY A 186 -3.37 -1.10 -0.71
CA GLY A 186 -3.45 -2.55 -0.66
C GLY A 186 -3.21 -3.20 -2.02
N TYR A 187 -3.84 -2.70 -3.06
CA TYR A 187 -3.64 -3.21 -4.42
C TYR A 187 -2.25 -2.88 -4.98
N SER A 188 -1.66 -1.74 -4.61
CA SER A 188 -0.28 -1.42 -5.01
C SER A 188 0.73 -2.43 -4.48
N ALA A 189 0.49 -3.01 -3.31
CA ALA A 189 1.31 -4.07 -2.74
C ALA A 189 0.93 -5.46 -3.29
N ALA A 190 -0.37 -5.74 -3.44
CA ALA A 190 -0.87 -7.04 -3.87
C ALA A 190 -0.64 -7.32 -5.37
N PHE A 191 -0.67 -6.29 -6.21
CA PHE A 191 -0.58 -6.44 -7.66
C PHE A 191 0.74 -7.08 -8.14
N PRO A 192 1.93 -6.57 -7.76
CA PRO A 192 3.19 -7.23 -8.13
C PRO A 192 3.30 -8.64 -7.55
N LEU A 193 2.79 -8.86 -6.34
CA LEU A 193 2.78 -10.18 -5.72
C LEU A 193 1.86 -11.15 -6.48
N ALA A 194 0.67 -10.72 -6.89
CA ALA A 194 -0.26 -11.52 -7.67
C ALA A 194 0.35 -11.94 -9.02
N ILE A 195 1.01 -11.01 -9.73
CA ILE A 195 1.71 -11.33 -10.98
C ILE A 195 2.79 -12.38 -10.73
N LYS A 196 3.61 -12.21 -9.69
CA LYS A 196 4.69 -13.13 -9.36
C LYS A 196 4.17 -14.52 -8.97
N VAL A 197 3.17 -14.60 -8.11
CA VAL A 197 2.69 -15.87 -7.55
C VAL A 197 1.81 -16.64 -8.53
N VAL A 198 0.94 -15.94 -9.28
CA VAL A 198 -0.02 -16.62 -10.17
C VAL A 198 0.55 -16.87 -11.55
N PHE A 199 1.33 -15.93 -12.10
CA PHE A 199 1.82 -16.01 -13.49
C PHE A 199 3.32 -16.23 -13.61
N GLY A 200 4.07 -16.10 -12.53
CA GLY A 200 5.53 -16.25 -12.51
C GLY A 200 6.02 -17.70 -12.40
N PHE A 201 5.13 -18.66 -12.18
CA PHE A 201 5.45 -20.06 -12.09
C PHE A 201 4.78 -20.86 -13.21
N GLN A 202 5.42 -21.97 -13.61
CA GLN A 202 4.80 -22.97 -14.50
C GLN A 202 3.79 -23.76 -13.69
N HIS A 203 2.64 -24.00 -14.30
CA HIS A 203 1.59 -24.81 -13.73
C HIS A 203 1.64 -26.19 -14.38
N VAL A 204 2.10 -27.18 -13.61
CA VAL A 204 2.26 -28.57 -14.07
C VAL A 204 1.36 -29.46 -13.21
N GLU A 205 0.53 -30.23 -13.88
CA GLU A 205 -0.31 -31.23 -13.21
C GLU A 205 0.52 -32.50 -12.93
N VAL A 206 0.68 -32.83 -11.66
CA VAL A 206 1.35 -34.04 -11.20
C VAL A 206 0.37 -34.82 -10.32
N ASP A 207 0.07 -36.06 -10.71
CA ASP A 207 -0.86 -36.95 -10.01
C ASP A 207 -2.25 -36.34 -9.73
N GLY A 208 -2.77 -35.51 -10.64
CA GLY A 208 -4.06 -34.83 -10.50
C GLY A 208 -4.04 -33.58 -9.62
N VAL A 209 -2.86 -33.13 -9.20
CA VAL A 209 -2.65 -31.91 -8.41
C VAL A 209 -1.81 -30.91 -9.22
N MET A 210 -2.28 -29.67 -9.32
CA MET A 210 -1.53 -28.60 -9.96
C MET A 210 -0.38 -28.16 -9.06
N THR A 211 0.87 -28.25 -9.55
CA THR A 211 2.07 -27.79 -8.85
C THR A 211 2.59 -26.48 -9.44
N HIS A 212 3.24 -25.65 -8.61
CA HIS A 212 3.71 -24.31 -8.95
C HIS A 212 5.16 -24.09 -8.50
N ASP A 213 6.01 -25.11 -8.67
CA ASP A 213 7.35 -25.13 -8.10
C ASP A 213 8.43 -24.61 -9.05
N THR A 214 8.15 -24.57 -10.35
CA THR A 214 9.14 -24.19 -11.37
C THR A 214 8.84 -22.78 -11.89
N LEU A 215 9.87 -21.92 -11.94
CA LEU A 215 9.72 -20.57 -12.50
C LEU A 215 9.35 -20.62 -13.98
N ASN A 216 8.40 -19.77 -14.40
CA ASN A 216 8.00 -19.65 -15.79
C ASN A 216 8.91 -18.61 -16.49
N PRO A 217 9.81 -19.02 -17.40
CA PRO A 217 10.70 -18.10 -18.10
C PRO A 217 9.95 -17.16 -19.05
N ASN A 218 8.75 -17.53 -19.47
CA ASN A 218 7.89 -16.73 -20.35
C ASN A 218 6.81 -15.97 -19.59
N GLY A 219 6.74 -16.12 -18.27
CA GLY A 219 5.76 -15.45 -17.43
C GLY A 219 5.93 -13.92 -17.42
N PRO A 220 4.83 -13.17 -17.23
CA PRO A 220 4.88 -11.72 -17.16
C PRO A 220 5.71 -11.26 -15.96
N SER A 221 6.68 -10.38 -16.19
CA SER A 221 7.49 -9.82 -15.11
C SER A 221 6.69 -8.82 -14.28
N ALA A 222 6.63 -9.05 -12.96
CA ALA A 222 5.97 -8.11 -12.05
C ALA A 222 6.58 -6.70 -12.13
N LEU A 223 7.91 -6.58 -12.30
CA LEU A 223 8.59 -5.28 -12.39
C LEU A 223 8.23 -4.49 -13.66
N MET A 224 7.82 -5.19 -14.72
CA MET A 224 7.41 -4.55 -15.97
C MET A 224 5.99 -3.97 -15.89
N TYR A 225 5.09 -4.60 -15.15
CA TYR A 225 3.66 -4.25 -15.16
C TYR A 225 3.17 -3.58 -13.86
N ALA A 226 3.82 -3.81 -12.73
CA ALA A 226 3.33 -3.38 -11.42
C ALA A 226 3.13 -1.87 -11.27
N TRP A 227 3.96 -1.06 -11.90
CA TRP A 227 3.90 0.40 -11.84
C TRP A 227 2.67 0.99 -12.55
N MET A 228 2.09 0.27 -13.54
CA MET A 228 0.99 0.80 -14.36
C MET A 228 -0.30 1.02 -13.55
N GLY A 229 -0.58 0.15 -12.58
CA GLY A 229 -1.75 0.30 -11.72
C GLY A 229 -1.72 1.61 -10.92
N PRO A 230 -0.73 1.81 -10.03
CA PRO A 230 -0.58 3.07 -9.29
C PRO A 230 -0.50 4.30 -10.18
N PHE A 231 0.12 4.20 -11.36
CA PHE A 231 0.21 5.29 -12.32
C PHE A 231 -1.17 5.74 -12.80
N ILE A 232 -2.00 4.81 -13.27
CA ILE A 232 -3.37 5.11 -13.70
C ILE A 232 -4.18 5.68 -12.54
N GLY A 233 -4.12 5.05 -11.36
CA GLY A 233 -4.81 5.50 -10.18
C GLY A 233 -4.41 6.91 -9.73
N ALA A 234 -3.14 7.30 -9.91
CA ALA A 234 -2.66 8.64 -9.62
C ALA A 234 -3.13 9.67 -10.65
N LEU A 235 -2.98 9.36 -11.94
CA LEU A 235 -3.33 10.28 -13.03
C LEU A 235 -4.83 10.58 -13.13
N ILE A 236 -5.68 9.60 -12.84
CA ILE A 236 -7.13 9.75 -13.00
C ILE A 236 -7.78 10.56 -11.87
N ARG A 237 -7.08 10.79 -10.74
CA ARG A 237 -7.63 11.54 -9.60
C ARG A 237 -8.10 12.95 -9.94
N PRO A 238 -7.31 13.80 -10.65
CA PRO A 238 -7.77 15.12 -11.04
C PRO A 238 -9.02 15.07 -11.92
N ILE A 239 -9.12 14.04 -12.77
CA ILE A 239 -10.28 13.81 -13.63
C ILE A 239 -11.50 13.43 -12.78
N GLY A 240 -11.30 12.56 -11.78
CA GLY A 240 -12.32 12.17 -10.82
C GLY A 240 -12.88 13.37 -10.05
N GLY A 241 -12.01 14.25 -9.54
CA GLY A 241 -12.41 15.50 -8.90
C GLY A 241 -13.21 16.41 -9.82
N TRP A 242 -12.74 16.62 -11.05
CA TRP A 242 -13.46 17.43 -12.04
C TRP A 242 -14.86 16.89 -12.40
N ILE A 243 -15.00 15.55 -12.53
CA ILE A 243 -16.31 14.91 -12.76
C ILE A 243 -17.20 15.11 -11.52
N SER A 244 -16.63 14.92 -10.35
CA SER A 244 -17.32 15.07 -9.07
C SER A 244 -17.88 16.48 -8.85
N ASP A 245 -17.12 17.48 -9.22
CA ASP A 245 -17.56 18.89 -9.16
C ASP A 245 -18.77 19.17 -10.06
N LYS A 246 -18.92 18.45 -11.18
CA LYS A 246 -20.03 18.62 -12.12
C LYS A 246 -21.25 17.77 -11.81
N VAL A 247 -21.08 16.53 -11.41
CA VAL A 247 -22.14 15.53 -11.25
C VAL A 247 -22.59 15.37 -9.81
N GLY A 248 -21.68 15.72 -8.88
CA GLY A 248 -21.85 15.56 -7.44
C GLY A 248 -21.08 14.33 -6.91
N GLY A 249 -20.24 14.55 -5.89
CA GLY A 249 -19.32 13.56 -5.32
C GLY A 249 -19.99 12.25 -4.90
N ALA A 250 -21.12 12.32 -4.21
CA ALA A 250 -21.84 11.13 -3.73
C ALA A 250 -22.24 10.17 -4.87
N LYS A 251 -22.68 10.72 -6.03
CA LYS A 251 -23.06 9.89 -7.19
C LYS A 251 -21.83 9.25 -7.82
N VAL A 252 -20.75 10.00 -7.98
CA VAL A 252 -19.49 9.51 -8.53
C VAL A 252 -18.94 8.41 -7.64
N THR A 253 -18.86 8.61 -6.33
CA THR A 253 -18.38 7.61 -5.37
C THR A 253 -19.23 6.34 -5.43
N MET A 254 -20.55 6.44 -5.54
CA MET A 254 -21.43 5.28 -5.64
C MET A 254 -21.15 4.45 -6.91
N VAL A 255 -21.07 5.11 -8.06
CA VAL A 255 -20.77 4.43 -9.33
C VAL A 255 -19.40 3.78 -9.29
N VAL A 256 -18.40 4.48 -8.80
CA VAL A 256 -17.03 3.99 -8.66
C VAL A 256 -16.98 2.78 -7.73
N THR A 257 -17.71 2.80 -6.62
CA THR A 257 -17.79 1.66 -5.70
C THR A 257 -18.31 0.41 -6.40
N ILE A 258 -19.36 0.52 -7.21
CA ILE A 258 -19.89 -0.59 -8.00
C ILE A 258 -18.85 -1.11 -8.98
N ILE A 259 -18.18 -0.22 -9.72
CA ILE A 259 -17.11 -0.59 -10.66
C ILE A 259 -15.99 -1.32 -9.92
N MET A 260 -15.56 -0.84 -8.76
CA MET A 260 -14.51 -1.47 -7.95
C MET A 260 -14.93 -2.87 -7.49
N ILE A 261 -16.17 -3.07 -7.05
CA ILE A 261 -16.67 -4.38 -6.64
C ILE A 261 -16.66 -5.36 -7.83
N LEU A 262 -17.21 -4.96 -8.97
CA LEU A 262 -17.25 -5.81 -10.15
C LEU A 262 -15.83 -6.14 -10.66
N SER A 263 -14.93 -5.16 -10.67
CA SER A 263 -13.54 -5.37 -11.06
C SER A 263 -12.80 -6.29 -10.09
N ALA A 264 -13.02 -6.15 -8.78
CA ALA A 264 -12.40 -7.02 -7.78
C ALA A 264 -12.90 -8.47 -7.90
N LEU A 265 -14.19 -8.68 -8.15
CA LEU A 265 -14.75 -10.01 -8.42
C LEU A 265 -14.15 -10.61 -9.70
N GLY A 266 -14.03 -9.83 -10.77
CA GLY A 266 -13.39 -10.27 -12.01
C GLY A 266 -11.91 -10.60 -11.83
N VAL A 267 -11.15 -9.76 -11.12
CA VAL A 267 -9.74 -10.03 -10.77
C VAL A 267 -9.63 -11.35 -10.00
N SER A 268 -10.46 -11.55 -8.98
CA SER A 268 -10.48 -12.79 -8.20
C SER A 268 -10.79 -14.01 -9.05
N TYR A 269 -11.77 -13.90 -9.95
CA TYR A 269 -12.14 -14.97 -10.86
C TYR A 269 -10.97 -15.35 -11.79
N PHE A 270 -10.35 -14.37 -12.46
CA PHE A 270 -9.25 -14.65 -13.38
C PHE A 270 -7.97 -15.13 -12.65
N MET A 271 -7.70 -14.66 -11.45
CA MET A 271 -6.63 -15.20 -10.62
C MET A 271 -6.86 -16.68 -10.30
N GLN A 272 -8.09 -17.04 -9.91
CA GLN A 272 -8.42 -18.41 -9.56
C GLN A 272 -8.40 -19.31 -10.80
N ALA A 273 -8.93 -18.84 -11.93
CA ALA A 273 -8.90 -19.56 -13.20
C ALA A 273 -7.46 -19.78 -13.70
N ALA A 274 -6.60 -18.76 -13.62
CA ALA A 274 -5.19 -18.86 -13.96
C ALA A 274 -4.45 -19.85 -13.05
N TYR A 275 -4.70 -19.79 -11.74
CA TYR A 275 -4.04 -20.67 -10.77
C TYR A 275 -4.37 -22.16 -10.98
N SER A 276 -5.56 -22.45 -11.51
CA SER A 276 -6.02 -23.81 -11.78
C SER A 276 -5.77 -24.27 -13.23
N SER A 277 -5.13 -23.43 -14.07
CA SER A 277 -4.90 -23.73 -15.49
C SER A 277 -3.45 -24.12 -15.77
N ALA A 278 -3.24 -25.00 -16.71
CA ALA A 278 -1.91 -25.32 -17.24
C ALA A 278 -1.33 -24.20 -18.13
N THR A 279 -2.17 -23.26 -18.60
CA THR A 279 -1.78 -22.10 -19.41
C THR A 279 -2.23 -20.80 -18.72
N PRO A 280 -1.56 -20.40 -17.62
CA PRO A 280 -1.96 -19.21 -16.86
C PRO A 280 -1.87 -17.91 -17.69
N GLU A 281 -0.99 -17.86 -18.69
CA GLU A 281 -0.76 -16.70 -19.54
C GLU A 281 -2.02 -16.23 -20.27
N ASP A 282 -2.92 -17.11 -20.63
CA ASP A 282 -4.18 -16.80 -21.34
C ASP A 282 -5.10 -15.90 -20.49
N TYR A 283 -4.97 -15.98 -19.18
CA TYR A 283 -5.74 -15.20 -18.21
C TYR A 283 -5.08 -13.90 -17.79
N PHE A 284 -3.82 -13.67 -18.19
CA PHE A 284 -3.08 -12.49 -17.75
C PHE A 284 -3.69 -11.18 -18.24
N VAL A 285 -4.04 -11.11 -19.51
CA VAL A 285 -4.58 -9.87 -20.12
C VAL A 285 -5.90 -9.44 -19.46
N PRO A 286 -6.93 -10.29 -19.35
CA PRO A 286 -8.16 -9.89 -18.68
C PRO A 286 -7.96 -9.57 -17.18
N PHE A 287 -7.14 -10.33 -16.47
CA PHE A 287 -6.73 -10.00 -15.09
C PHE A 287 -6.11 -8.61 -15.01
N PHE A 288 -5.13 -8.33 -15.86
CA PHE A 288 -4.40 -7.07 -15.88
C PHE A 288 -5.32 -5.87 -16.18
N LEU A 289 -6.17 -5.96 -17.19
CA LEU A 289 -7.11 -4.90 -17.56
C LEU A 289 -8.10 -4.60 -16.44
N LEU A 290 -8.66 -5.63 -15.80
CA LEU A 290 -9.57 -5.45 -14.66
C LEU A 290 -8.85 -4.83 -13.45
N PHE A 291 -7.59 -5.19 -13.23
CA PHE A 291 -6.79 -4.57 -12.19
C PHE A 291 -6.53 -3.08 -12.47
N LEU A 292 -6.28 -2.70 -13.73
CA LEU A 292 -6.15 -1.29 -14.12
C LEU A 292 -7.47 -0.51 -13.92
N VAL A 293 -8.62 -1.13 -14.26
CA VAL A 293 -9.94 -0.54 -13.99
C VAL A 293 -10.17 -0.35 -12.49
N LEU A 294 -9.74 -1.32 -11.69
CA LEU A 294 -9.80 -1.25 -10.23
C LEU A 294 -8.97 -0.06 -9.69
N PHE A 295 -7.74 0.10 -10.18
CA PHE A 295 -6.91 1.26 -9.84
C PHE A 295 -7.51 2.59 -10.30
N ALA A 296 -8.09 2.62 -11.49
CA ALA A 296 -8.81 3.80 -11.98
C ALA A 296 -9.98 4.15 -11.04
N GLY A 297 -10.74 3.14 -10.62
CA GLY A 297 -11.82 3.30 -9.64
C GLY A 297 -11.31 3.89 -8.32
N THR A 298 -10.23 3.34 -7.75
CA THR A 298 -9.64 3.90 -6.52
C THR A 298 -9.19 5.36 -6.70
N GLY A 299 -8.63 5.68 -7.86
CA GLY A 299 -8.19 7.03 -8.20
C GLY A 299 -9.33 8.03 -8.30
N ILE A 300 -10.38 7.69 -9.04
CA ILE A 300 -11.58 8.55 -9.18
C ILE A 300 -12.25 8.73 -7.81
N GLY A 301 -12.48 7.64 -7.08
CA GLY A 301 -13.13 7.70 -5.76
C GLY A 301 -12.36 8.50 -4.72
N ASN A 302 -11.04 8.57 -4.87
CA ASN A 302 -10.18 9.38 -4.00
C ASN A 302 -10.12 10.87 -4.43
N GLY A 303 -10.47 11.15 -5.67
CA GLY A 303 -10.59 12.51 -6.22
C GLY A 303 -11.99 13.11 -6.05
N SER A 304 -13.00 12.27 -5.82
CA SER A 304 -14.38 12.67 -5.63
C SER A 304 -14.69 13.04 -4.18
#